data_8f6b594368f4017ae784845497101a87
#
_entry.id   8f6b594368f4017ae784845497101a87
#
_cell.length_a   1.000
_cell.length_b   1.000
_cell.length_c   1.000
_cell.angle_alpha   90.00
_cell.angle_beta   90.00
_cell.angle_gamma   90.00
#
_symmetry.space_group_name_H-M   'P 1'
#
loop_
_entity.id
_entity.type
_entity.pdbx_description
1 polymer ?
#
loop_
_entity_poly.entity_id
_entity_poly.type
_entity_poly.pdbx_seq_one_letter_code
_entity_poly.pdbx_strand_id
1 'polypeptide(L)'
;MTTKEELQAFFNRENEDRKLIEKYEENTLFFNYLLENSRKEDIEFVTHIKLFKYVDPLLKKGYFTKALKVLDEIVNDLEKIRGQSELYEMYSEQSIFYKGVSFGLLKNHRKSNQYFKQLVKKQPINDNYIGWYKSNKKLHIDRILNRIGIVSLCFVLIFIVLDIVKIQDFKVPVIIEAIFWITLLSSILISFVWKKIIDKRKYK
;
A
#
# COMPACT_ATOMS: atom_id res chain seq x y z
N MET A 1 22.81 -31.04 -3.77
CA MET A 1 21.99 -30.49 -2.66
C MET A 1 22.44 -29.03 -2.49
N THR A 2 21.57 -28.06 -2.66
CA THR A 2 21.95 -26.63 -2.58
C THR A 2 22.30 -26.26 -1.14
N THR A 3 23.43 -25.59 -0.92
CA THR A 3 23.86 -25.17 0.42
C THR A 3 23.44 -23.72 0.71
N LYS A 4 23.47 -23.32 1.99
CA LYS A 4 23.18 -21.95 2.41
C LYS A 4 24.17 -20.95 1.79
N GLU A 5 25.44 -21.32 1.72
CA GLU A 5 26.53 -20.52 1.17
C GLU A 5 26.37 -20.30 -0.35
N GLU A 6 25.97 -21.34 -1.09
CA GLU A 6 25.72 -21.23 -2.53
C GLU A 6 24.54 -20.29 -2.82
N LEU A 7 23.45 -20.39 -2.04
CA LEU A 7 22.30 -19.49 -2.18
C LEU A 7 22.67 -18.05 -1.82
N GLN A 8 23.43 -17.86 -0.75
CA GLN A 8 23.90 -16.53 -0.36
C GLN A 8 24.79 -15.91 -1.44
N ALA A 9 25.72 -16.70 -2.00
CA ALA A 9 26.57 -16.23 -3.09
C ALA A 9 25.79 -15.89 -4.35
N PHE A 10 24.76 -16.68 -4.70
CA PHE A 10 23.87 -16.38 -5.82
C PHE A 10 23.11 -15.06 -5.59
N PHE A 11 22.40 -14.92 -4.46
CA PHE A 11 21.59 -13.74 -4.18
C PHE A 11 22.42 -12.46 -4.01
N ASN A 12 23.68 -12.56 -3.63
CA ASN A 12 24.58 -11.40 -3.55
C ASN A 12 25.05 -10.91 -4.92
N ARG A 13 25.17 -11.80 -5.91
CA ARG A 13 25.67 -11.47 -7.25
C ARG A 13 24.55 -11.13 -8.24
N GLU A 14 23.40 -11.77 -8.11
CA GLU A 14 22.29 -11.62 -9.05
C GLU A 14 21.50 -10.35 -8.75
N ASN A 15 21.16 -9.60 -9.81
CA ASN A 15 20.38 -8.37 -9.76
C ASN A 15 19.16 -8.40 -10.70
N GLU A 16 18.97 -9.46 -11.49
CA GLU A 16 17.83 -9.59 -12.36
C GLU A 16 16.60 -10.10 -11.57
N ASP A 17 15.57 -9.26 -11.45
CA ASP A 17 14.38 -9.54 -10.64
C ASP A 17 13.74 -10.91 -10.95
N ARG A 18 13.69 -11.31 -12.23
CA ARG A 18 13.10 -12.58 -12.62
C ARG A 18 13.89 -13.78 -12.09
N LYS A 19 15.20 -13.75 -12.24
CA LYS A 19 16.09 -14.83 -11.76
C LYS A 19 16.08 -14.93 -10.24
N LEU A 20 15.98 -13.78 -9.53
CA LEU A 20 15.83 -13.76 -8.09
C LEU A 20 14.54 -14.45 -7.64
N ILE A 21 13.43 -14.15 -8.31
CA ILE A 21 12.13 -14.77 -8.02
C ILE A 21 12.20 -16.29 -8.29
N GLU A 22 12.63 -16.69 -9.48
CA GLU A 22 12.75 -18.10 -9.88
C GLU A 22 13.63 -18.89 -8.90
N LYS A 23 14.79 -18.34 -8.56
CA LYS A 23 15.73 -19.01 -7.63
C LYS A 23 15.18 -19.19 -6.22
N TYR A 24 14.43 -18.18 -5.73
CA TYR A 24 13.76 -18.31 -4.44
C TYR A 24 12.69 -19.42 -4.49
N GLU A 25 11.84 -19.45 -5.53
CA GLU A 25 10.76 -20.42 -5.67
C GLU A 25 11.26 -21.87 -5.83
N GLU A 26 12.36 -22.07 -6.57
CA GLU A 26 13.03 -23.37 -6.69
C GLU A 26 13.56 -23.92 -5.36
N ASN A 27 13.92 -23.04 -4.43
CA ASN A 27 14.52 -23.41 -3.14
C ASN A 27 13.59 -23.22 -1.94
N THR A 28 12.28 -23.06 -2.17
CA THR A 28 11.29 -22.82 -1.11
C THR A 28 11.31 -23.92 -0.02
N LEU A 29 11.47 -25.19 -0.40
CA LEU A 29 11.55 -26.29 0.55
C LEU A 29 12.78 -26.18 1.46
N PHE A 30 13.92 -25.76 0.93
CA PHE A 30 15.12 -25.53 1.71
C PHE A 30 14.95 -24.36 2.70
N PHE A 31 14.36 -23.25 2.27
CA PHE A 31 14.07 -22.13 3.16
C PHE A 31 13.09 -22.50 4.27
N ASN A 32 12.05 -23.28 3.98
CA ASN A 32 11.11 -23.79 4.99
C ASN A 32 11.82 -24.69 6.00
N TYR A 33 12.68 -25.60 5.55
CA TYR A 33 13.50 -26.44 6.43
C TYR A 33 14.36 -25.62 7.40
N LEU A 34 14.99 -24.52 6.91
CA LEU A 34 15.75 -23.62 7.78
C LEU A 34 14.87 -22.93 8.83
N LEU A 35 13.65 -22.52 8.46
CA LEU A 35 12.69 -21.86 9.37
C LEU A 35 12.12 -22.83 10.41
N GLU A 36 11.95 -24.11 10.09
CA GLU A 36 11.50 -25.15 11.01
C GLU A 36 12.50 -25.38 12.15
N ASN A 37 13.79 -25.29 11.86
CA ASN A 37 14.85 -25.42 12.86
C ASN A 37 14.88 -24.25 13.87
N SER A 38 14.19 -23.14 13.57
CA SER A 38 14.00 -21.97 14.43
C SER A 38 15.29 -21.36 15.01
N ARG A 39 16.46 -21.58 14.37
CA ARG A 39 17.70 -20.92 14.76
C ARG A 39 17.64 -19.46 14.34
N LYS A 40 18.07 -18.56 15.22
CA LYS A 40 18.09 -17.13 14.97
C LYS A 40 18.76 -16.77 13.63
N GLU A 41 19.96 -17.30 13.37
CA GLU A 41 20.74 -17.00 12.17
C GLU A 41 20.08 -17.50 10.88
N ASP A 42 19.29 -18.57 10.95
CA ASP A 42 18.56 -19.11 9.82
C ASP A 42 17.32 -18.28 9.53
N ILE A 43 16.59 -17.85 10.58
CA ILE A 43 15.45 -16.94 10.44
C ILE A 43 15.91 -15.59 9.88
N GLU A 44 17.00 -15.02 10.40
CA GLU A 44 17.57 -13.76 9.88
C GLU A 44 17.97 -13.89 8.41
N PHE A 45 18.67 -14.96 8.04
CA PHE A 45 19.08 -15.24 6.66
C PHE A 45 17.87 -15.35 5.72
N VAL A 46 16.89 -16.20 6.06
CA VAL A 46 15.71 -16.39 5.23
C VAL A 46 14.88 -15.10 5.13
N THR A 47 14.74 -14.37 6.24
CA THR A 47 14.05 -13.09 6.27
C THR A 47 14.73 -12.07 5.37
N HIS A 48 16.04 -11.98 5.40
CA HIS A 48 16.82 -11.10 4.52
C HIS A 48 16.55 -11.41 3.04
N ILE A 49 16.65 -12.69 2.67
CA ILE A 49 16.38 -13.12 1.28
C ILE A 49 14.92 -12.85 0.90
N LYS A 50 13.95 -13.22 1.77
CA LYS A 50 12.53 -12.94 1.52
C LYS A 50 12.28 -11.46 1.29
N LEU A 51 12.80 -10.55 2.13
CA LEU A 51 12.54 -9.12 2.03
C LEU A 51 13.21 -8.49 0.80
N PHE A 52 14.51 -8.67 0.65
CA PHE A 52 15.30 -7.88 -0.30
C PHE A 52 15.52 -8.55 -1.65
N LYS A 53 15.42 -9.88 -1.69
CA LYS A 53 15.70 -10.65 -2.91
C LYS A 53 14.49 -11.36 -3.49
N TYR A 54 13.34 -11.30 -2.79
CA TYR A 54 12.10 -11.87 -3.29
C TYR A 54 10.94 -10.87 -3.28
N VAL A 55 10.61 -10.25 -2.15
CA VAL A 55 9.51 -9.28 -2.05
C VAL A 55 9.75 -8.04 -2.91
N ASP A 56 10.94 -7.44 -2.87
CA ASP A 56 11.27 -6.27 -3.68
C ASP A 56 11.15 -6.54 -5.19
N PRO A 57 11.72 -7.63 -5.75
CA PRO A 57 11.47 -8.07 -7.12
C PRO A 57 9.99 -8.32 -7.44
N LEU A 58 9.23 -8.95 -6.54
CA LEU A 58 7.79 -9.16 -6.74
C LEU A 58 7.03 -7.83 -6.89
N LEU A 59 7.37 -6.83 -6.07
CA LEU A 59 6.77 -5.50 -6.16
C LEU A 59 7.11 -4.80 -7.47
N LYS A 60 8.36 -4.88 -7.93
CA LYS A 60 8.80 -4.34 -9.22
C LYS A 60 8.08 -4.99 -10.41
N LYS A 61 7.78 -6.28 -10.31
CA LYS A 61 7.04 -7.04 -11.35
C LYS A 61 5.52 -6.94 -11.23
N GLY A 62 4.98 -6.25 -10.22
CA GLY A 62 3.54 -6.05 -10.05
C GLY A 62 2.82 -7.19 -9.31
N TYR A 63 3.53 -8.13 -8.71
CA TYR A 63 2.95 -9.26 -7.96
C TYR A 63 2.58 -8.89 -6.52
N PHE A 64 1.84 -7.79 -6.35
CA PHE A 64 1.56 -7.19 -5.04
C PHE A 64 0.85 -8.10 -4.05
N THR A 65 -0.11 -8.90 -4.51
CA THR A 65 -0.85 -9.84 -3.65
C THR A 65 0.05 -10.98 -3.15
N LYS A 66 0.96 -11.46 -4.00
CA LYS A 66 1.95 -12.47 -3.63
C LYS A 66 2.94 -11.90 -2.61
N ALA A 67 3.42 -10.68 -2.85
CA ALA A 67 4.30 -9.97 -1.92
C ALA A 67 3.65 -9.81 -0.53
N LEU A 68 2.35 -9.47 -0.45
CA LEU A 68 1.64 -9.35 0.82
C LEU A 68 1.59 -10.66 1.60
N LYS A 69 1.35 -11.81 0.94
CA LYS A 69 1.35 -13.12 1.60
C LYS A 69 2.72 -13.42 2.22
N VAL A 70 3.79 -13.21 1.44
CA VAL A 70 5.17 -13.43 1.92
C VAL A 70 5.50 -12.50 3.09
N LEU A 71 5.04 -11.25 3.05
CA LEU A 71 5.23 -10.28 4.14
C LEU A 71 4.48 -10.68 5.41
N ASP A 72 3.34 -11.36 5.31
CA ASP A 72 2.63 -11.90 6.48
C ASP A 72 3.40 -13.08 7.09
N GLU A 73 3.98 -13.97 6.27
CA GLU A 73 4.87 -15.04 6.73
C GLU A 73 6.11 -14.49 7.43
N ILE A 74 6.77 -13.48 6.84
CA ILE A 74 7.96 -12.84 7.43
C ILE A 74 7.65 -12.30 8.83
N VAL A 75 6.51 -11.64 9.02
CA VAL A 75 6.14 -11.12 10.34
C VAL A 75 6.00 -12.25 11.36
N ASN A 76 5.39 -13.37 10.98
CA ASN A 76 5.24 -14.53 11.86
C ASN A 76 6.60 -15.18 12.20
N ASP A 77 7.51 -15.25 11.21
CA ASP A 77 8.84 -15.80 11.44
C ASP A 77 9.69 -14.89 12.34
N LEU A 78 9.60 -13.56 12.16
CA LEU A 78 10.30 -12.58 12.99
C LEU A 78 9.86 -12.63 14.47
N GLU A 79 8.58 -12.88 14.75
CA GLU A 79 8.12 -12.97 16.14
C GLU A 79 8.84 -14.09 16.92
N LYS A 80 9.33 -15.15 16.26
CA LYS A 80 10.10 -16.22 16.90
C LYS A 80 11.45 -15.76 17.46
N ILE A 81 12.04 -14.70 16.89
CA ILE A 81 13.35 -14.15 17.28
C ILE A 81 13.24 -12.77 17.94
N ARG A 82 12.01 -12.37 18.32
CA ARG A 82 11.77 -11.09 18.99
C ARG A 82 12.56 -10.99 20.29
N GLY A 83 13.30 -9.89 20.46
CA GLY A 83 14.15 -9.68 21.64
C GLY A 83 15.48 -10.46 21.63
N GLN A 84 15.72 -11.31 20.61
CA GLN A 84 16.96 -12.07 20.46
C GLN A 84 17.83 -11.53 19.31
N SER A 85 17.22 -10.88 18.32
CA SER A 85 17.88 -10.38 17.12
C SER A 85 18.00 -8.86 17.13
N GLU A 86 19.21 -8.35 16.92
CA GLU A 86 19.46 -6.92 16.71
C GLU A 86 18.84 -6.42 15.39
N LEU A 87 18.65 -7.32 14.42
CA LEU A 87 18.07 -7.02 13.10
C LEU A 87 16.52 -7.03 13.11
N TYR A 88 15.90 -7.49 14.21
CA TYR A 88 14.45 -7.59 14.33
C TYR A 88 13.74 -6.28 13.98
N GLU A 89 14.16 -5.17 14.57
CA GLU A 89 13.52 -3.86 14.35
C GLU A 89 13.66 -3.41 12.89
N MET A 90 14.83 -3.59 12.28
CA MET A 90 15.09 -3.25 10.88
C MET A 90 14.19 -4.07 9.94
N TYR A 91 14.13 -5.39 10.11
CA TYR A 91 13.29 -6.25 9.27
C TYR A 91 11.80 -6.01 9.48
N SER A 92 11.38 -5.75 10.72
CA SER A 92 10.01 -5.39 11.07
C SER A 92 9.59 -4.09 10.38
N GLU A 93 10.41 -3.05 10.45
CA GLU A 93 10.14 -1.77 9.77
C GLU A 93 10.09 -1.93 8.26
N GLN A 94 11.02 -2.68 7.67
CA GLN A 94 11.05 -2.93 6.23
C GLN A 94 9.80 -3.71 5.77
N SER A 95 9.34 -4.68 6.59
CA SER A 95 8.11 -5.41 6.31
C SER A 95 6.88 -4.49 6.32
N ILE A 96 6.79 -3.59 7.31
CA ILE A 96 5.73 -2.58 7.40
C ILE A 96 5.79 -1.65 6.18
N PHE A 97 6.99 -1.22 5.77
CA PHE A 97 7.19 -0.38 4.60
C PHE A 97 6.68 -1.07 3.32
N TYR A 98 7.11 -2.29 3.05
CA TYR A 98 6.68 -3.03 1.87
C TYR A 98 5.18 -3.37 1.88
N LYS A 99 4.56 -3.63 3.05
CA LYS A 99 3.10 -3.75 3.18
C LYS A 99 2.41 -2.44 2.79
N GLY A 100 2.91 -1.32 3.28
CA GLY A 100 2.43 0.01 2.93
C GLY A 100 2.49 0.28 1.43
N VAL A 101 3.64 -0.01 0.79
CA VAL A 101 3.84 0.11 -0.67
C VAL A 101 2.88 -0.79 -1.43
N SER A 102 2.79 -2.07 -1.07
CA SER A 102 1.91 -3.06 -1.72
C SER A 102 0.45 -2.61 -1.72
N PHE A 103 -0.07 -2.17 -0.56
CA PHE A 103 -1.44 -1.64 -0.49
C PHE A 103 -1.63 -0.34 -1.28
N GLY A 104 -0.61 0.52 -1.34
CA GLY A 104 -0.64 1.73 -2.16
C GLY A 104 -0.76 1.41 -3.65
N LEU A 105 0.05 0.48 -4.15
CA LEU A 105 0.05 0.01 -5.54
C LEU A 105 -1.24 -0.75 -5.90
N LEU A 106 -1.82 -1.49 -4.96
CA LEU A 106 -3.18 -2.07 -5.08
C LEU A 106 -4.30 -1.02 -4.97
N LYS A 107 -3.96 0.26 -4.92
CA LYS A 107 -4.89 1.39 -4.76
C LYS A 107 -5.73 1.32 -3.47
N ASN A 108 -5.33 0.54 -2.47
CA ASN A 108 -5.93 0.55 -1.14
C ASN A 108 -5.23 1.60 -0.25
N HIS A 109 -5.41 2.87 -0.60
CA HIS A 109 -4.73 3.98 0.07
C HIS A 109 -5.05 4.10 1.57
N ARG A 110 -6.22 3.63 2.01
CA ARG A 110 -6.58 3.62 3.43
C ARG A 110 -5.66 2.70 4.23
N LYS A 111 -5.49 1.43 3.79
CA LYS A 111 -4.59 0.48 4.45
C LYS A 111 -3.13 0.93 4.33
N SER A 112 -2.71 1.33 3.13
CA SER A 112 -1.37 1.88 2.92
C SER A 112 -1.05 3.00 3.91
N ASN A 113 -1.97 3.94 4.09
CA ASN A 113 -1.81 5.07 5.00
C ASN A 113 -1.69 4.65 6.46
N GLN A 114 -2.34 3.55 6.88
CA GLN A 114 -2.21 3.00 8.24
C GLN A 114 -0.78 2.52 8.52
N TYR A 115 -0.16 1.80 7.56
CA TYR A 115 1.21 1.33 7.67
C TYR A 115 2.22 2.49 7.69
N PHE A 116 2.10 3.43 6.77
CA PHE A 116 3.00 4.60 6.78
C PHE A 116 2.81 5.50 7.98
N LYS A 117 1.61 5.59 8.56
CA LYS A 117 1.38 6.28 9.82
C LYS A 117 2.17 5.65 10.98
N GLN A 118 2.27 4.31 11.01
CA GLN A 118 3.08 3.60 12.02
C GLN A 118 4.57 3.93 11.85
N LEU A 119 5.08 3.90 10.61
CA LEU A 119 6.48 4.23 10.30
C LEU A 119 6.83 5.67 10.65
N VAL A 120 5.97 6.64 10.29
CA VAL A 120 6.19 8.06 10.63
C VAL A 120 6.16 8.29 12.15
N LYS A 121 5.37 7.50 12.91
CA LYS A 121 5.41 7.58 14.38
C LYS A 121 6.73 7.07 14.96
N LYS A 122 7.32 6.03 14.38
CA LYS A 122 8.63 5.50 14.79
C LYS A 122 9.79 6.41 14.37
N GLN A 123 9.74 6.93 13.14
CA GLN A 123 10.80 7.74 12.54
C GLN A 123 10.21 9.04 11.94
N PRO A 124 9.92 10.04 12.78
CA PRO A 124 9.22 11.26 12.35
C PRO A 124 10.06 12.18 11.45
N ILE A 125 11.35 11.92 11.28
CA ILE A 125 12.30 12.70 10.46
C ILE A 125 12.56 11.99 9.11
N ASN A 126 12.08 10.77 8.91
CA ASN A 126 12.33 10.02 7.68
C ASN A 126 11.45 10.55 6.54
N ASP A 127 12.06 11.34 5.65
CA ASP A 127 11.38 11.98 4.52
C ASP A 127 10.69 10.99 3.58
N ASN A 128 11.26 9.79 3.39
CA ASN A 128 10.67 8.75 2.57
C ASN A 128 9.32 8.29 3.16
N TYR A 129 9.27 7.99 4.46
CA TYR A 129 8.02 7.59 5.13
C TYR A 129 6.98 8.70 5.14
N ILE A 130 7.42 9.94 5.39
CA ILE A 130 6.55 11.13 5.34
C ILE A 130 6.00 11.33 3.92
N GLY A 131 6.84 11.19 2.90
CA GLY A 131 6.45 11.32 1.50
C GLY A 131 5.36 10.32 1.11
N TRP A 132 5.55 9.05 1.41
CA TRP A 132 4.56 8.00 1.18
C TRP A 132 3.26 8.23 1.96
N TYR A 133 3.36 8.61 3.25
CA TYR A 133 2.19 8.93 4.08
C TYR A 133 1.36 10.06 3.48
N LYS A 134 2.00 11.19 3.14
CA LYS A 134 1.33 12.36 2.55
C LYS A 134 0.70 12.03 1.20
N SER A 135 1.41 11.32 0.33
CA SER A 135 0.93 10.89 -0.99
C SER A 135 -0.30 10.00 -0.89
N ASN A 136 -0.25 8.94 -0.08
CA ASN A 136 -1.38 8.03 0.10
C ASN A 136 -2.59 8.70 0.76
N LYS A 137 -2.37 9.62 1.71
CA LYS A 137 -3.43 10.41 2.32
C LYS A 137 -4.14 11.29 1.27
N LYS A 138 -3.36 11.94 0.39
CA LYS A 138 -3.90 12.72 -0.72
C LYS A 138 -4.76 11.85 -1.63
N LEU A 139 -4.21 10.74 -2.13
CA LEU A 139 -4.91 9.84 -3.04
C LEU A 139 -6.18 9.23 -2.42
N HIS A 140 -6.18 8.99 -1.11
CA HIS A 140 -7.38 8.52 -0.40
C HIS A 140 -8.48 9.57 -0.40
N ILE A 141 -8.15 10.82 -0.06
CA ILE A 141 -9.10 11.93 -0.03
C ILE A 141 -9.62 12.23 -1.44
N ASP A 142 -8.73 12.32 -2.44
CA ASP A 142 -9.12 12.56 -3.83
C ASP A 142 -10.12 11.50 -4.33
N ARG A 143 -9.93 10.23 -3.94
CA ARG A 143 -10.87 9.16 -4.29
C ARG A 143 -12.23 9.33 -3.63
N ILE A 144 -12.29 9.74 -2.37
CA ILE A 144 -13.54 10.00 -1.67
C ILE A 144 -14.28 11.16 -2.35
N LEU A 145 -13.58 12.27 -2.61
CA LEU A 145 -14.16 13.45 -3.26
C LEU A 145 -14.70 13.13 -4.67
N ASN A 146 -13.93 12.37 -5.45
CA ASN A 146 -14.36 11.94 -6.78
C ASN A 146 -15.61 11.06 -6.72
N ARG A 147 -15.72 10.13 -5.74
CA ARG A 147 -16.93 9.32 -5.58
C ARG A 147 -18.14 10.15 -5.21
N ILE A 148 -17.98 11.10 -4.28
CA ILE A 148 -19.06 12.03 -3.90
C ILE A 148 -19.49 12.83 -5.13
N GLY A 149 -18.55 13.37 -5.90
CA GLY A 149 -18.84 14.13 -7.12
C GLY A 149 -19.60 13.32 -8.17
N ILE A 150 -19.18 12.06 -8.42
CA ILE A 150 -19.88 11.17 -9.37
C ILE A 150 -21.30 10.88 -8.91
N VAL A 151 -21.51 10.54 -7.64
CA VAL A 151 -22.83 10.27 -7.09
C VAL A 151 -23.73 11.51 -7.23
N SER A 152 -23.22 12.68 -6.85
CA SER A 152 -23.98 13.94 -6.99
C SER A 152 -24.33 14.25 -8.44
N LEU A 153 -23.41 14.01 -9.39
CA LEU A 153 -23.66 14.19 -10.81
C LEU A 153 -24.75 13.24 -11.33
N CYS A 154 -24.72 11.97 -10.92
CA CYS A 154 -25.77 11.01 -11.29
C CYS A 154 -27.16 11.47 -10.83
N PHE A 155 -27.28 11.98 -9.60
CA PHE A 155 -28.55 12.51 -9.11
C PHE A 155 -29.01 13.73 -9.89
N VAL A 156 -28.12 14.67 -10.20
CA VAL A 156 -28.43 15.83 -11.03
C VAL A 156 -28.97 15.41 -12.40
N LEU A 157 -28.32 14.43 -13.05
CA LEU A 157 -28.75 13.91 -14.35
C LEU A 157 -30.14 13.24 -14.26
N ILE A 158 -30.40 12.48 -13.19
CA ILE A 158 -31.72 11.86 -12.97
C ILE A 158 -32.80 12.96 -12.85
N PHE A 159 -32.53 14.03 -12.10
CA PHE A 159 -33.51 15.12 -11.96
C PHE A 159 -33.76 15.83 -13.29
N ILE A 160 -32.74 16.09 -14.11
CA ILE A 160 -32.88 16.67 -15.44
C ILE A 160 -33.77 15.77 -16.32
N VAL A 161 -33.54 14.44 -16.30
CA VAL A 161 -34.33 13.49 -17.10
C VAL A 161 -35.79 13.47 -16.65
N LEU A 162 -36.05 13.46 -15.34
CA LEU A 162 -37.42 13.49 -14.79
C LEU A 162 -38.18 14.76 -15.17
N ASP A 163 -37.46 15.90 -15.21
CA ASP A 163 -38.06 17.18 -15.63
C ASP A 163 -38.36 17.19 -17.14
N ILE A 164 -37.45 16.68 -18.00
CA ILE A 164 -37.65 16.59 -19.45
C ILE A 164 -38.84 15.66 -19.79
N VAL A 165 -38.97 14.51 -19.12
CA VAL A 165 -40.02 13.51 -19.39
C VAL A 165 -41.39 13.99 -18.90
N LYS A 166 -41.47 15.13 -18.23
CA LYS A 166 -42.72 15.71 -17.69
C LYS A 166 -43.59 14.67 -16.99
N ILE A 167 -43.04 13.89 -16.11
CA ILE A 167 -43.80 13.02 -15.22
C ILE A 167 -44.59 13.95 -14.28
N GLN A 168 -45.83 14.27 -14.64
CA GLN A 168 -46.62 15.35 -14.07
C GLN A 168 -46.86 15.24 -12.55
N ASP A 169 -46.67 14.04 -11.98
CA ASP A 169 -46.94 13.78 -10.56
C ASP A 169 -45.66 13.70 -9.70
N PHE A 170 -44.45 13.74 -10.29
CA PHE A 170 -43.22 13.63 -9.55
C PHE A 170 -42.49 14.97 -9.44
N LYS A 171 -42.94 15.82 -8.52
CA LYS A 171 -42.21 17.03 -8.15
C LYS A 171 -41.14 16.69 -7.12
N VAL A 172 -39.87 16.61 -7.56
CA VAL A 172 -38.76 16.57 -6.61
C VAL A 172 -38.81 17.85 -5.78
N PRO A 173 -38.84 17.77 -4.45
CA PRO A 173 -38.78 18.98 -3.64
C PRO A 173 -37.53 19.80 -4.01
N VAL A 174 -37.69 21.07 -4.31
CA VAL A 174 -36.57 22.00 -4.69
C VAL A 174 -35.41 21.94 -3.71
N ILE A 175 -35.73 21.66 -2.45
CA ILE A 175 -34.72 21.48 -1.38
C ILE A 175 -33.79 20.31 -1.69
N ILE A 176 -34.31 19.17 -2.17
CA ILE A 176 -33.50 17.99 -2.48
C ILE A 176 -32.57 18.26 -3.66
N GLU A 177 -33.09 18.88 -4.70
CA GLU A 177 -32.29 19.30 -5.86
C GLU A 177 -31.19 20.28 -5.47
N ALA A 178 -31.50 21.29 -4.67
CA ALA A 178 -30.54 22.25 -4.14
C ALA A 178 -29.44 21.57 -3.32
N ILE A 179 -29.77 20.57 -2.49
CA ILE A 179 -28.75 19.80 -1.72
C ILE A 179 -27.76 19.10 -2.66
N PHE A 180 -28.23 18.48 -3.75
CA PHE A 180 -27.33 17.82 -4.71
C PHE A 180 -26.45 18.80 -5.47
N TRP A 181 -26.95 19.95 -5.90
CA TRP A 181 -26.17 21.02 -6.51
C TRP A 181 -25.11 21.57 -5.54
N ILE A 182 -25.48 21.84 -4.29
CA ILE A 182 -24.53 22.29 -3.26
C ILE A 182 -23.44 21.22 -3.00
N THR A 183 -23.83 19.95 -2.93
CA THR A 183 -22.88 18.84 -2.71
C THR A 183 -21.91 18.69 -3.89
N LEU A 184 -22.40 18.82 -5.12
CA LEU A 184 -21.56 18.77 -6.32
C LEU A 184 -20.57 19.94 -6.34
N LEU A 185 -21.04 21.18 -6.16
CA LEU A 185 -20.21 22.37 -6.15
C LEU A 185 -19.19 22.35 -5.01
N SER A 186 -19.60 21.93 -3.82
CA SER A 186 -18.69 21.82 -2.67
C SER A 186 -17.61 20.75 -2.89
N SER A 187 -17.91 19.61 -3.50
CA SER A 187 -16.93 18.57 -3.81
C SER A 187 -15.87 19.08 -4.80
N ILE A 188 -16.27 19.83 -5.81
CA ILE A 188 -15.35 20.47 -6.77
C ILE A 188 -14.49 21.52 -6.08
N LEU A 189 -15.09 22.38 -5.27
CA LEU A 189 -14.36 23.45 -4.56
C LEU A 189 -13.34 22.87 -3.57
N ILE A 190 -13.74 21.87 -2.78
CA ILE A 190 -12.84 21.19 -1.83
C ILE A 190 -11.69 20.52 -2.57
N SER A 191 -11.95 19.86 -3.69
CA SER A 191 -10.89 19.25 -4.51
C SER A 191 -9.91 20.28 -5.02
N PHE A 192 -10.39 21.42 -5.48
CA PHE A 192 -9.54 22.53 -5.96
C PHE A 192 -8.69 23.15 -4.83
N VAL A 193 -9.32 23.49 -3.70
CA VAL A 193 -8.63 24.05 -2.52
C VAL A 193 -7.61 23.04 -1.98
N TRP A 194 -7.96 21.77 -1.91
CA TRP A 194 -7.09 20.71 -1.44
C TRP A 194 -5.83 20.57 -2.31
N LYS A 195 -6.00 20.56 -3.64
CA LYS A 195 -4.86 20.57 -4.58
C LYS A 195 -3.94 21.76 -4.32
N LYS A 196 -4.50 22.95 -4.18
CA LYS A 196 -3.74 24.20 -3.96
C LYS A 196 -2.97 24.18 -2.62
N ILE A 197 -3.56 23.61 -1.55
CA ILE A 197 -2.90 23.48 -0.23
C ILE A 197 -1.72 22.51 -0.31
N ILE A 198 -1.90 21.38 -1.01
CA ILE A 198 -0.84 20.37 -1.13
C ILE A 198 0.31 20.91 -1.98
N ASP A 199 0.02 21.57 -3.08
CA ASP A 199 1.07 22.15 -3.94
C ASP A 199 1.88 23.21 -3.21
N LYS A 200 1.26 24.04 -2.38
CA LYS A 200 1.98 25.01 -1.53
C LYS A 200 2.89 24.33 -0.47
N ARG A 201 2.56 23.12 0.00
CA ARG A 201 3.38 22.40 0.98
C ARG A 201 4.55 21.61 0.37
N LYS A 202 4.62 21.52 -0.95
CA LYS A 202 5.79 20.94 -1.65
C LYS A 202 7.00 21.88 -1.70
N TYR A 203 6.78 23.18 -1.45
CA TYR A 203 7.82 24.22 -1.55
C TYR A 203 8.27 24.77 -0.17
N LYS A 204 7.94 24.09 0.91
CA LYS A 204 8.48 24.29 2.25
C LYS A 204 9.05 22.99 2.79
#